data_7101c2684d67ab555bf046656db8f52f
#
_entry.id   7101c2684d67ab555bf046656db8f52f
#
_cell.length_a   1.000
_cell.length_b   1.000
_cell.length_c   1.000
_cell.angle_alpha   90.00
_cell.angle_beta   90.00
_cell.angle_gamma   90.00
#
_symmetry.space_group_name_H-M   'P 1'
#
loop_
_entity.id
_entity.type
_entity.pdbx_description
1 polymer ?
#
loop_
_entity_poly.entity_id
_entity_poly.type
_entity_poly.pdbx_seq_one_letter_code
_entity_poly.pdbx_strand_id
1 'polypeptide(L)'
;MNKKLLILIPSYNVEKFIKKVLYSIPKKLLKTNKVELLIVNDASTDNTLKILKKIKKYSFKVKIITNKTNRGYGGVQKIGFNYAIKNKFNIVALLHGDGQYKPQLLPKLIGPINKNSSEVVFGSRMLKPLNALKGNMPIYKFVGNIIITGIQNLFLISKMSEFHSGYRVYSVESLKKIPFNYNSNFFHFDTEIIIQLLFAKIKIKEIPIPTIYSGQISHLKGIKYSYNVIKITLLAMLHRFGILKIDKFK
;
A
#
# COMPACT_ATOMS: atom_id res chain seq x y z
N MET A 1 -24.13 2.92 -10.05
CA MET A 1 -24.00 1.68 -9.23
C MET A 1 -22.91 1.86 -8.20
N ASN A 2 -23.13 1.43 -6.95
CA ASN A 2 -22.10 1.48 -5.91
C ASN A 2 -21.01 0.45 -6.20
N LYS A 3 -19.75 0.92 -6.35
CA LYS A 3 -18.59 0.05 -6.60
C LYS A 3 -18.30 -0.84 -5.38
N LYS A 4 -17.89 -2.08 -5.60
CA LYS A 4 -17.39 -2.97 -4.55
C LYS A 4 -15.99 -2.55 -4.12
N LEU A 5 -15.83 -2.17 -2.87
CA LEU A 5 -14.57 -1.73 -2.26
C LEU A 5 -14.06 -2.76 -1.28
N LEU A 6 -12.85 -3.25 -1.50
CA LEU A 6 -12.09 -4.01 -0.52
C LEU A 6 -11.14 -3.07 0.22
N ILE A 7 -11.21 -3.04 1.55
CA ILE A 7 -10.17 -2.43 2.38
C ILE A 7 -9.29 -3.57 2.88
N LEU A 8 -8.09 -3.67 2.33
CA LEU A 8 -7.07 -4.64 2.72
C LEU A 8 -6.27 -4.11 3.89
N ILE A 9 -6.21 -4.88 4.97
CA ILE A 9 -5.53 -4.49 6.21
C ILE A 9 -4.46 -5.53 6.56
N PRO A 10 -3.19 -5.32 6.09
CA PRO A 10 -2.06 -6.10 6.56
C PRO A 10 -1.86 -5.94 8.07
N SER A 11 -1.72 -7.05 8.78
CA SER A 11 -1.62 -7.05 10.23
C SER A 11 -0.56 -8.05 10.70
N TYR A 12 0.54 -7.53 11.26
CA TYR A 12 1.60 -8.33 11.89
C TYR A 12 2.06 -7.61 13.16
N ASN A 13 1.81 -8.20 14.32
CA ASN A 13 2.15 -7.65 15.63
C ASN A 13 1.64 -6.20 15.81
N VAL A 14 0.33 -6.01 15.66
CA VAL A 14 -0.34 -4.69 15.70
C VAL A 14 -1.40 -4.60 16.82
N GLU A 15 -1.28 -5.40 17.87
CA GLU A 15 -2.25 -5.46 18.98
C GLU A 15 -2.59 -4.09 19.57
N LYS A 16 -1.61 -3.19 19.66
CA LYS A 16 -1.77 -1.84 20.24
C LYS A 16 -2.63 -0.92 19.36
N PHE A 17 -2.68 -1.15 18.05
CA PHE A 17 -3.23 -0.20 17.08
C PHE A 17 -4.48 -0.71 16.37
N ILE A 18 -4.56 -2.02 16.11
CA ILE A 18 -5.55 -2.60 15.19
C ILE A 18 -6.99 -2.26 15.55
N LYS A 19 -7.35 -2.28 16.84
CA LYS A 19 -8.70 -1.93 17.31
C LYS A 19 -9.04 -0.49 16.95
N LYS A 20 -8.14 0.47 17.23
CA LYS A 20 -8.31 1.89 16.92
C LYS A 20 -8.42 2.13 15.42
N VAL A 21 -7.56 1.47 14.62
CA VAL A 21 -7.58 1.57 13.15
C VAL A 21 -8.95 1.15 12.63
N LEU A 22 -9.43 -0.01 13.01
CA LEU A 22 -10.71 -0.53 12.53
C LEU A 22 -11.88 0.40 12.87
N TYR A 23 -12.01 0.81 14.13
CA TYR A 23 -13.10 1.68 14.56
C TYR A 23 -13.02 3.12 14.01
N SER A 24 -11.87 3.51 13.49
CA SER A 24 -11.67 4.83 12.84
C SER A 24 -12.01 4.84 11.35
N ILE A 25 -12.38 3.71 10.73
CA ILE A 25 -12.78 3.66 9.32
C ILE A 25 -14.12 4.39 9.14
N PRO A 26 -14.21 5.40 8.25
CA PRO A 26 -15.41 6.22 8.13
C PRO A 26 -16.60 5.44 7.58
N LYS A 27 -17.69 5.36 8.34
CA LYS A 27 -18.95 4.72 7.92
C LYS A 27 -19.56 5.34 6.65
N LYS A 28 -19.21 6.60 6.35
CA LYS A 28 -19.67 7.28 5.13
C LYS A 28 -19.28 6.56 3.83
N LEU A 29 -18.26 5.69 3.87
CA LEU A 29 -17.89 4.84 2.73
C LEU A 29 -19.02 3.91 2.29
N LEU A 30 -19.89 3.48 3.21
CA LEU A 30 -21.05 2.63 2.92
C LEU A 30 -22.12 3.35 2.05
N LYS A 31 -22.09 4.69 2.02
CA LYS A 31 -23.01 5.49 1.17
C LYS A 31 -22.64 5.43 -0.32
N THR A 32 -21.33 5.23 -0.61
CA THR A 32 -20.79 5.30 -1.98
C THR A 32 -20.27 3.98 -2.51
N ASN A 33 -20.09 2.99 -1.63
CA ASN A 33 -19.45 1.70 -1.97
C ASN A 33 -20.11 0.55 -1.20
N LYS A 34 -20.09 -0.64 -1.80
CA LYS A 34 -20.27 -1.90 -1.07
C LYS A 34 -18.94 -2.30 -0.45
N VAL A 35 -18.77 -2.09 0.85
CA VAL A 35 -17.48 -2.21 1.53
C VAL A 35 -17.32 -3.56 2.21
N GLU A 36 -16.17 -4.21 2.00
CA GLU A 36 -15.71 -5.35 2.78
C GLU A 36 -14.30 -5.07 3.31
N LEU A 37 -14.04 -5.45 4.55
CA LEU A 37 -12.69 -5.42 5.14
C LEU A 37 -12.09 -6.81 5.03
N LEU A 38 -10.90 -6.89 4.45
CA LEU A 38 -10.06 -8.09 4.48
C LEU A 38 -8.86 -7.82 5.39
N ILE A 39 -8.86 -8.45 6.55
CA ILE A 39 -7.75 -8.37 7.50
C ILE A 39 -6.90 -9.63 7.31
N VAL A 40 -5.64 -9.43 6.94
CA VAL A 40 -4.70 -10.55 6.80
C VAL A 40 -3.73 -10.51 7.98
N ASN A 41 -3.93 -11.41 8.92
CA ASN A 41 -3.01 -11.64 10.03
C ASN A 41 -1.85 -12.51 9.56
N ASP A 42 -0.67 -11.92 9.46
CA ASP A 42 0.52 -12.55 8.88
C ASP A 42 1.35 -13.29 9.94
N ALA A 43 0.72 -14.28 10.61
CA ALA A 43 1.32 -15.07 11.69
C ALA A 43 1.82 -14.21 12.86
N SER A 44 0.97 -13.27 13.34
CA SER A 44 1.31 -12.46 14.53
C SER A 44 1.55 -13.33 15.76
N THR A 45 2.57 -12.97 16.54
CA THR A 45 2.98 -13.63 17.79
C THR A 45 2.44 -12.93 19.04
N ASP A 46 1.89 -11.70 18.88
CA ASP A 46 1.23 -10.93 19.93
C ASP A 46 -0.29 -11.23 20.01
N ASN A 47 -1.04 -10.42 20.76
CA ASN A 47 -2.49 -10.60 20.91
C ASN A 47 -3.31 -10.13 19.67
N THR A 48 -2.70 -9.76 18.56
CA THR A 48 -3.42 -9.28 17.36
C THR A 48 -4.56 -10.21 16.97
N LEU A 49 -4.30 -11.51 16.82
CA LEU A 49 -5.34 -12.47 16.42
C LEU A 49 -6.46 -12.58 17.44
N LYS A 50 -6.12 -12.58 18.74
CA LYS A 50 -7.10 -12.64 19.84
C LYS A 50 -8.04 -11.42 19.82
N ILE A 51 -7.47 -10.23 19.55
CA ILE A 51 -8.23 -8.98 19.41
C ILE A 51 -9.16 -9.06 18.19
N LEU A 52 -8.64 -9.50 17.03
CA LEU A 52 -9.42 -9.63 15.80
C LEU A 52 -10.62 -10.57 15.96
N LYS A 53 -10.45 -11.73 16.62
CA LYS A 53 -11.54 -12.68 16.89
C LYS A 53 -12.63 -12.12 17.81
N LYS A 54 -12.32 -11.14 18.66
CA LYS A 54 -13.26 -10.49 19.57
C LYS A 54 -14.04 -9.33 18.97
N ILE A 55 -13.76 -8.95 17.71
CA ILE A 55 -14.47 -7.86 17.04
C ILE A 55 -15.91 -8.32 16.75
N LYS A 56 -16.82 -7.95 17.65
CA LYS A 56 -18.27 -8.14 17.52
C LYS A 56 -18.90 -6.83 17.07
N LYS A 57 -20.03 -6.88 16.34
CA LYS A 57 -20.82 -5.70 15.90
C LYS A 57 -19.97 -4.63 15.16
N TYR A 58 -19.56 -4.96 13.95
CA TYR A 58 -18.91 -4.01 13.08
C TYR A 58 -19.87 -3.60 11.94
N SER A 59 -19.82 -2.33 11.52
CA SER A 59 -20.73 -1.83 10.48
C SER A 59 -20.37 -2.32 9.07
N PHE A 60 -19.20 -2.91 8.91
CA PHE A 60 -18.69 -3.44 7.64
C PHE A 60 -18.67 -4.96 7.68
N LYS A 61 -18.80 -5.58 6.51
CA LYS A 61 -18.50 -7.00 6.35
C LYS A 61 -16.99 -7.21 6.57
N VAL A 62 -16.62 -8.09 7.48
CA VAL A 62 -15.22 -8.37 7.86
C VAL A 62 -14.89 -9.81 7.52
N LYS A 63 -13.77 -10.01 6.83
CA LYS A 63 -13.12 -11.30 6.63
C LYS A 63 -11.72 -11.27 7.21
N ILE A 64 -11.36 -12.29 7.97
CA ILE A 64 -10.02 -12.46 8.54
C ILE A 64 -9.38 -13.67 7.88
N ILE A 65 -8.18 -13.51 7.35
CA ILE A 65 -7.29 -14.58 6.91
C ILE A 65 -6.11 -14.60 7.87
N THR A 66 -5.75 -15.80 8.36
CA THR A 66 -4.56 -15.98 9.18
C THR A 66 -3.58 -16.89 8.46
N ASN A 67 -2.39 -16.37 8.17
CA ASN A 67 -1.32 -17.16 7.59
C ASN A 67 -0.69 -18.09 8.65
N LYS A 68 -0.29 -19.29 8.26
CA LYS A 68 0.42 -20.24 9.14
C LYS A 68 1.85 -19.79 9.42
N THR A 69 2.48 -19.14 8.45
CA THR A 69 3.83 -18.57 8.54
C THR A 69 3.81 -17.15 8.00
N ASN A 70 4.75 -16.31 8.45
CA ASN A 70 4.88 -14.94 7.97
C ASN A 70 5.23 -14.94 6.47
N ARG A 71 4.35 -14.35 5.67
CA ARG A 71 4.49 -14.23 4.21
C ARG A 71 5.18 -12.96 3.79
N GLY A 72 5.37 -12.04 4.72
CA GLY A 72 5.93 -10.72 4.48
C GLY A 72 4.94 -9.74 3.85
N TYR A 73 5.31 -8.47 3.88
CA TYR A 73 4.48 -7.35 3.47
C TYR A 73 3.92 -7.46 2.04
N GLY A 74 4.77 -7.79 1.07
CA GLY A 74 4.35 -8.01 -0.32
C GLY A 74 3.50 -9.27 -0.48
N GLY A 75 3.82 -10.34 0.27
CA GLY A 75 3.05 -11.57 0.26
C GLY A 75 1.61 -11.35 0.71
N VAL A 76 1.40 -10.53 1.74
CA VAL A 76 0.07 -10.15 2.23
C VAL A 76 -0.69 -9.32 1.18
N GLN A 77 -0.01 -8.40 0.50
CA GLN A 77 -0.65 -7.63 -0.58
C GLN A 77 -1.12 -8.54 -1.72
N LYS A 78 -0.29 -9.52 -2.14
CA LYS A 78 -0.68 -10.51 -3.17
C LYS A 78 -1.93 -11.29 -2.75
N ILE A 79 -2.02 -11.74 -1.50
CA ILE A 79 -3.22 -12.40 -0.96
C ILE A 79 -4.45 -11.51 -1.14
N GLY A 80 -4.35 -10.24 -0.75
CA GLY A 80 -5.44 -9.28 -0.83
C GLY A 80 -5.84 -8.95 -2.26
N PHE A 81 -4.87 -8.75 -3.17
CA PHE A 81 -5.14 -8.43 -4.57
C PHE A 81 -5.78 -9.62 -5.30
N ASN A 82 -5.25 -10.82 -5.11
CA ASN A 82 -5.86 -12.03 -5.67
C ASN A 82 -7.28 -12.28 -5.11
N TYR A 83 -7.49 -12.01 -3.83
CA TYR A 83 -8.82 -12.08 -3.22
C TYR A 83 -9.79 -11.08 -3.89
N ALA A 84 -9.34 -9.84 -4.13
CA ALA A 84 -10.14 -8.82 -4.78
C ALA A 84 -10.53 -9.19 -6.21
N ILE A 85 -9.58 -9.71 -6.99
CA ILE A 85 -9.80 -10.16 -8.37
C ILE A 85 -10.80 -11.33 -8.38
N LYS A 86 -10.55 -12.38 -7.58
CA LYS A 86 -11.40 -13.57 -7.50
C LYS A 86 -12.85 -13.25 -7.11
N ASN A 87 -13.05 -12.30 -6.19
CA ASN A 87 -14.36 -11.93 -5.67
C ASN A 87 -15.00 -10.74 -6.41
N LYS A 88 -14.44 -10.34 -7.55
CA LYS A 88 -14.97 -9.30 -8.44
C LYS A 88 -15.19 -7.96 -7.72
N PHE A 89 -14.21 -7.52 -6.93
CA PHE A 89 -14.16 -6.17 -6.42
C PHE A 89 -13.79 -5.19 -7.53
N ASN A 90 -14.17 -3.91 -7.36
CA ASN A 90 -13.81 -2.84 -8.30
C ASN A 90 -12.57 -2.08 -7.80
N ILE A 91 -12.43 -1.96 -6.47
CA ILE A 91 -11.40 -1.13 -5.82
C ILE A 91 -10.78 -1.89 -4.67
N VAL A 92 -9.46 -1.77 -4.53
CA VAL A 92 -8.70 -2.20 -3.34
C VAL A 92 -8.04 -0.98 -2.72
N ALA A 93 -8.33 -0.71 -1.45
CA ALA A 93 -7.64 0.28 -0.65
C ALA A 93 -6.77 -0.42 0.40
N LEU A 94 -5.47 -0.13 0.42
CA LEU A 94 -4.52 -0.65 1.38
C LEU A 94 -4.46 0.28 2.60
N LEU A 95 -4.83 -0.24 3.77
CA LEU A 95 -4.80 0.48 5.05
C LEU A 95 -4.01 -0.34 6.06
N HIS A 96 -2.89 0.18 6.55
CA HIS A 96 -2.04 -0.56 7.48
C HIS A 96 -2.66 -0.66 8.88
N GLY A 97 -2.52 -1.84 9.51
CA GLY A 97 -3.03 -2.12 10.85
C GLY A 97 -2.25 -1.47 11.99
N ASP A 98 -1.07 -0.88 11.69
CA ASP A 98 -0.16 -0.23 12.65
C ASP A 98 -0.52 1.23 12.99
N GLY A 99 -1.56 1.78 12.36
CA GLY A 99 -2.03 3.14 12.60
C GLY A 99 -1.17 4.26 12.01
N GLN A 100 -0.15 3.96 11.18
CA GLN A 100 0.63 4.99 10.49
C GLN A 100 -0.22 5.86 9.55
N TYR A 101 -1.30 5.32 9.02
CA TYR A 101 -2.17 6.03 8.09
C TYR A 101 -3.53 6.29 8.70
N LYS A 102 -4.00 7.54 8.59
CA LYS A 102 -5.33 7.94 9.11
C LYS A 102 -6.44 7.32 8.27
N PRO A 103 -7.28 6.40 8.83
CA PRO A 103 -8.40 5.80 8.09
C PRO A 103 -9.38 6.84 7.55
N GLN A 104 -9.50 8.01 8.20
CA GLN A 104 -10.36 9.12 7.80
C GLN A 104 -10.05 9.66 6.39
N LEU A 105 -8.86 9.39 5.86
CA LEU A 105 -8.45 9.82 4.52
C LEU A 105 -8.92 8.86 3.41
N LEU A 106 -9.38 7.65 3.75
CA LEU A 106 -9.88 6.69 2.76
C LEU A 106 -10.85 7.30 1.74
N PRO A 107 -11.88 8.07 2.14
CA PRO A 107 -12.80 8.65 1.17
C PRO A 107 -12.12 9.60 0.17
N LYS A 108 -11.09 10.35 0.62
CA LYS A 108 -10.31 11.24 -0.23
C LYS A 108 -9.48 10.48 -1.26
N LEU A 109 -8.85 9.37 -0.82
CA LEU A 109 -8.02 8.52 -1.69
C LEU A 109 -8.86 7.71 -2.67
N ILE A 110 -10.05 7.23 -2.26
CA ILE A 110 -10.94 6.42 -3.09
C ILE A 110 -11.73 7.29 -4.09
N GLY A 111 -11.98 8.55 -3.73
CA GLY A 111 -12.79 9.48 -4.53
C GLY A 111 -12.45 9.55 -6.01
N PRO A 112 -11.18 9.73 -6.41
CA PRO A 112 -10.79 9.77 -7.81
C PRO A 112 -11.12 8.51 -8.61
N ILE A 113 -10.98 7.32 -7.99
CA ILE A 113 -11.33 6.04 -8.64
C ILE A 113 -12.86 5.88 -8.74
N ASN A 114 -13.61 6.31 -7.71
CA ASN A 114 -15.07 6.31 -7.78
C ASN A 114 -15.60 7.18 -8.92
N LYS A 115 -14.94 8.32 -9.15
CA LYS A 115 -15.28 9.27 -10.23
C LYS A 115 -14.67 8.89 -11.59
N ASN A 116 -13.98 7.76 -11.71
CA ASN A 116 -13.26 7.33 -12.92
C ASN A 116 -12.22 8.35 -13.42
N SER A 117 -11.71 9.23 -12.55
CA SER A 117 -10.71 10.24 -12.90
C SER A 117 -9.27 9.75 -12.71
N SER A 118 -9.08 8.55 -12.12
CA SER A 118 -7.80 7.89 -11.95
C SER A 118 -8.00 6.39 -11.77
N GLU A 119 -7.03 5.57 -12.21
CA GLU A 119 -7.02 4.12 -12.00
C GLU A 119 -6.31 3.74 -10.70
N VAL A 120 -5.31 4.53 -10.30
CA VAL A 120 -4.49 4.30 -9.10
C VAL A 120 -4.28 5.61 -8.36
N VAL A 121 -4.37 5.57 -7.02
CA VAL A 121 -4.17 6.74 -6.16
C VAL A 121 -3.21 6.38 -5.03
N PHE A 122 -2.15 7.17 -4.87
CA PHE A 122 -1.20 7.05 -3.78
C PHE A 122 -1.30 8.24 -2.83
N GLY A 123 -1.26 7.93 -1.53
CA GLY A 123 -1.07 8.94 -0.51
C GLY A 123 0.42 9.28 -0.41
N SER A 124 0.80 10.53 -0.66
CA SER A 124 2.17 10.96 -0.57
C SER A 124 2.40 11.90 0.62
N ARG A 125 3.43 11.61 1.40
CA ARG A 125 3.91 12.45 2.50
C ARG A 125 4.81 13.57 1.98
N MET A 126 5.41 13.37 0.80
CA MET A 126 6.41 14.24 0.20
C MET A 126 5.84 15.24 -0.82
N LEU A 127 4.55 15.17 -1.18
CA LEU A 127 3.89 16.22 -1.97
C LEU A 127 3.89 17.59 -1.27
N LYS A 128 3.94 17.59 0.07
CA LYS A 128 4.16 18.77 0.91
C LYS A 128 5.27 18.43 1.90
N PRO A 129 6.54 18.48 1.48
CA PRO A 129 7.66 17.89 2.23
C PRO A 129 7.82 18.46 3.64
N LEU A 130 7.58 19.75 3.86
CA LEU A 130 7.64 20.35 5.20
C LEU A 130 6.63 19.69 6.19
N ASN A 131 5.52 19.17 5.69
CA ASN A 131 4.56 18.47 6.54
C ASN A 131 5.07 17.08 7.00
N ALA A 132 6.03 16.51 6.29
CA ALA A 132 6.67 15.27 6.71
C ALA A 132 7.51 15.47 7.97
N LEU A 133 8.27 16.56 8.03
CA LEU A 133 9.04 16.95 9.22
C LEU A 133 8.13 17.31 10.39
N LYS A 134 7.06 18.07 10.17
CA LYS A 134 6.04 18.37 11.21
C LYS A 134 5.38 17.11 11.76
N GLY A 135 5.36 16.01 11.02
CA GLY A 135 4.84 14.70 11.45
C GLY A 135 5.88 13.81 12.11
N ASN A 136 6.98 14.39 12.62
CA ASN A 136 8.09 13.71 13.30
C ASN A 136 8.81 12.66 12.42
N MET A 137 8.89 12.88 11.09
CA MET A 137 9.75 12.06 10.25
C MET A 137 11.21 12.32 10.61
N PRO A 138 11.99 11.29 10.97
CA PRO A 138 13.41 11.46 11.23
C PRO A 138 14.13 12.07 10.02
N ILE A 139 15.04 13.03 10.25
CA ILE A 139 15.72 13.78 9.18
C ILE A 139 16.41 12.85 8.19
N TYR A 140 17.10 11.79 8.68
CA TYR A 140 17.76 10.83 7.80
C TYR A 140 16.79 10.07 6.88
N LYS A 141 15.54 9.79 7.35
CA LYS A 141 14.48 9.20 6.52
C LYS A 141 13.94 10.19 5.50
N PHE A 142 13.82 11.45 5.89
CA PHE A 142 13.38 12.53 5.01
C PHE A 142 14.37 12.73 3.86
N VAL A 143 15.65 12.92 4.18
CA VAL A 143 16.71 13.09 3.17
C VAL A 143 16.87 11.82 2.32
N GLY A 144 16.90 10.64 2.94
CA GLY A 144 16.97 9.37 2.23
C GLY A 144 15.80 9.17 1.25
N ASN A 145 14.58 9.57 1.64
CA ASN A 145 13.41 9.51 0.75
C ASN A 145 13.61 10.40 -0.49
N ILE A 146 14.06 11.64 -0.29
CA ILE A 146 14.32 12.59 -1.41
C ILE A 146 15.35 12.02 -2.37
N ILE A 147 16.50 11.56 -1.85
CA ILE A 147 17.60 11.03 -2.67
C ILE A 147 17.15 9.80 -3.46
N ILE A 148 16.56 8.80 -2.77
CA ILE A 148 16.15 7.55 -3.43
C ILE A 148 15.03 7.82 -4.43
N THR A 149 14.06 8.67 -4.10
CA THR A 149 12.99 9.08 -5.04
C THR A 149 13.57 9.79 -6.26
N GLY A 150 14.57 10.67 -6.08
CA GLY A 150 15.27 11.33 -7.20
C GLY A 150 15.92 10.34 -8.15
N ILE A 151 16.66 9.37 -7.60
CA ILE A 151 17.29 8.28 -8.38
C ILE A 151 16.22 7.45 -9.12
N GLN A 152 15.13 7.09 -8.44
CA GLN A 152 14.04 6.34 -9.06
C GLN A 152 13.36 7.12 -10.20
N ASN A 153 13.09 8.42 -9.99
CA ASN A 153 12.51 9.27 -11.02
C ASN A 153 13.42 9.37 -12.26
N LEU A 154 14.73 9.52 -12.04
CA LEU A 154 15.71 9.59 -13.14
C LEU A 154 15.70 8.31 -13.98
N PHE A 155 15.87 7.14 -13.34
CA PHE A 155 15.98 5.88 -14.07
C PHE A 155 14.64 5.34 -14.60
N LEU A 156 13.53 5.65 -13.95
CA LEU A 156 12.20 5.23 -14.39
C LEU A 156 11.52 6.26 -15.29
N ILE A 157 12.15 7.41 -15.54
CA ILE A 157 11.58 8.54 -16.31
C ILE A 157 10.19 8.88 -15.78
N SER A 158 10.11 9.16 -14.48
CA SER A 158 8.86 9.46 -13.79
C SER A 158 8.97 10.78 -13.01
N LYS A 159 7.85 11.23 -12.45
CA LYS A 159 7.76 12.47 -11.67
C LYS A 159 6.98 12.24 -10.38
N MET A 160 7.24 11.10 -9.71
CA MET A 160 6.61 10.78 -8.43
C MET A 160 7.20 11.64 -7.32
N SER A 161 6.36 12.08 -6.39
CA SER A 161 6.82 12.81 -5.20
C SER A 161 7.47 11.89 -4.15
N GLU A 162 7.04 10.62 -4.08
CA GLU A 162 7.68 9.55 -3.32
C GLU A 162 7.25 8.16 -3.80
N PHE A 163 8.12 7.14 -3.56
CA PHE A 163 7.85 5.73 -3.86
C PHE A 163 7.56 4.91 -2.59
N HIS A 164 7.74 5.48 -1.40
CA HIS A 164 7.88 4.73 -0.15
C HIS A 164 6.68 4.83 0.79
N SER A 165 5.56 5.43 0.35
CA SER A 165 4.31 5.42 1.09
C SER A 165 3.49 4.17 0.75
N GLY A 166 2.99 3.48 1.77
CA GLY A 166 2.13 2.30 1.61
C GLY A 166 0.64 2.62 1.62
N TYR A 167 0.21 3.88 1.66
CA TYR A 167 -1.21 4.23 1.64
C TYR A 167 -1.72 4.36 0.21
N ARG A 168 -2.24 3.28 -0.34
CA ARG A 168 -2.50 3.14 -1.78
C ARG A 168 -3.90 2.62 -2.06
N VAL A 169 -4.47 3.07 -3.17
CA VAL A 169 -5.76 2.61 -3.68
C VAL A 169 -5.61 2.27 -5.15
N TYR A 170 -6.08 1.10 -5.51
CA TYR A 170 -6.01 0.56 -6.86
C TYR A 170 -7.41 0.26 -7.39
N SER A 171 -7.67 0.54 -8.67
CA SER A 171 -8.73 -0.16 -9.37
C SER A 171 -8.30 -1.62 -9.56
N VAL A 172 -9.23 -2.56 -9.46
CA VAL A 172 -8.91 -3.97 -9.70
C VAL A 172 -8.51 -4.19 -11.16
N GLU A 173 -9.04 -3.40 -12.08
CA GLU A 173 -8.66 -3.47 -13.48
C GLU A 173 -7.19 -3.08 -13.71
N SER A 174 -6.66 -2.07 -12.98
CA SER A 174 -5.22 -1.77 -13.05
C SER A 174 -4.35 -2.91 -12.52
N LEU A 175 -4.79 -3.60 -11.47
CA LEU A 175 -4.06 -4.76 -10.93
C LEU A 175 -4.03 -5.94 -11.90
N LYS A 176 -5.09 -6.15 -12.68
CA LYS A 176 -5.14 -7.21 -13.70
C LYS A 176 -4.19 -6.98 -14.88
N LYS A 177 -3.81 -5.72 -15.14
CA LYS A 177 -2.92 -5.34 -16.24
C LYS A 177 -1.43 -5.57 -15.93
N ILE A 178 -1.08 -5.91 -14.68
CA ILE A 178 0.30 -6.02 -14.23
C ILE A 178 0.57 -7.37 -13.57
N PRO A 179 1.76 -7.94 -13.75
CA PRO A 179 2.10 -9.25 -13.20
C PRO A 179 2.60 -9.17 -11.74
N PHE A 180 1.82 -8.55 -10.83
CA PHE A 180 2.22 -8.29 -9.45
C PHE A 180 2.55 -9.56 -8.64
N ASN A 181 2.09 -10.73 -9.06
CA ASN A 181 2.40 -12.00 -8.40
C ASN A 181 3.89 -12.38 -8.49
N TYR A 182 4.62 -11.89 -9.50
CA TYR A 182 6.09 -12.08 -9.64
C TYR A 182 6.91 -11.16 -8.72
N ASN A 183 6.27 -10.20 -8.05
CA ASN A 183 6.97 -9.28 -7.16
C ASN A 183 7.44 -9.98 -5.89
N SER A 184 8.37 -9.34 -5.20
CA SER A 184 8.90 -9.79 -3.91
C SER A 184 7.81 -9.92 -2.86
N ASN A 185 8.04 -10.75 -1.85
CA ASN A 185 7.19 -10.82 -0.66
C ASN A 185 7.58 -9.77 0.41
N PHE A 186 8.67 -9.03 0.21
CA PHE A 186 9.20 -8.06 1.18
C PHE A 186 8.74 -6.62 0.89
N PHE A 187 9.28 -5.64 1.61
CA PHE A 187 8.86 -4.24 1.54
C PHE A 187 9.11 -3.57 0.19
N HIS A 188 10.13 -3.99 -0.58
CA HIS A 188 10.38 -3.45 -1.93
C HIS A 188 9.35 -3.88 -2.98
N PHE A 189 8.37 -4.74 -2.62
CA PHE A 189 7.16 -4.97 -3.40
C PHE A 189 6.52 -3.66 -3.85
N ASP A 190 6.53 -2.66 -2.97
CA ASP A 190 5.95 -1.34 -3.24
C ASP A 190 6.65 -0.61 -4.39
N THR A 191 7.96 -0.76 -4.53
CA THR A 191 8.71 -0.24 -5.68
C THR A 191 8.42 -1.03 -6.95
N GLU A 192 8.40 -2.36 -6.85
CA GLU A 192 8.15 -3.23 -8.00
C GLU A 192 6.78 -2.99 -8.63
N ILE A 193 5.74 -2.85 -7.82
CA ILE A 193 4.39 -2.59 -8.34
C ILE A 193 4.29 -1.20 -8.99
N ILE A 194 4.99 -0.17 -8.47
CA ILE A 194 5.03 1.15 -9.12
C ILE A 194 5.70 1.04 -10.49
N ILE A 195 6.82 0.33 -10.60
CA ILE A 195 7.52 0.11 -11.87
C ILE A 195 6.58 -0.55 -12.88
N GLN A 196 5.87 -1.61 -12.48
CA GLN A 196 4.90 -2.29 -13.34
C GLN A 196 3.77 -1.36 -13.81
N LEU A 197 3.23 -0.53 -12.90
CA LEU A 197 2.21 0.47 -13.24
C LEU A 197 2.73 1.50 -14.26
N LEU A 198 3.98 1.98 -14.06
CA LEU A 198 4.62 2.93 -15.00
C LEU A 198 4.85 2.30 -16.37
N PHE A 199 5.30 1.05 -16.42
CA PHE A 199 5.50 0.33 -17.68
C PHE A 199 4.19 0.04 -18.42
N ALA A 200 3.14 -0.31 -17.66
CA ALA A 200 1.78 -0.45 -18.20
C ALA A 200 1.12 0.91 -18.54
N LYS A 201 1.84 2.03 -18.41
CA LYS A 201 1.36 3.40 -18.67
C LYS A 201 0.09 3.76 -17.85
N ILE A 202 -0.08 3.15 -16.69
CA ILE A 202 -1.20 3.42 -15.80
C ILE A 202 -0.96 4.73 -15.07
N LYS A 203 -1.91 5.66 -15.20
CA LYS A 203 -1.82 6.98 -14.57
C LYS A 203 -2.00 6.90 -13.06
N ILE A 204 -0.96 7.27 -12.31
CA ILE A 204 -0.95 7.34 -10.86
C ILE A 204 -1.27 8.78 -10.43
N LYS A 205 -2.26 8.95 -9.57
CA LYS A 205 -2.57 10.23 -8.93
C LYS A 205 -2.02 10.23 -7.52
N GLU A 206 -1.26 11.25 -7.15
CA GLU A 206 -0.79 11.44 -5.78
C GLU A 206 -1.70 12.40 -5.02
N ILE A 207 -1.94 12.11 -3.74
CA ILE A 207 -2.72 12.95 -2.82
C ILE A 207 -1.91 13.17 -1.56
N PRO A 208 -1.77 14.43 -1.08
CA PRO A 208 -1.00 14.69 0.13
C PRO A 208 -1.68 14.07 1.37
N ILE A 209 -0.89 13.34 2.15
CA ILE A 209 -1.27 12.76 3.43
C ILE A 209 -0.34 13.25 4.54
N PRO A 210 -0.82 13.33 5.80
CA PRO A 210 0.05 13.62 6.93
C PRO A 210 1.00 12.46 7.20
N THR A 211 2.15 12.77 7.72
CA THR A 211 3.10 11.82 8.29
C THR A 211 2.79 11.62 9.76
N ILE A 212 2.85 10.38 10.25
CA ILE A 212 2.65 10.07 11.66
C ILE A 212 3.73 9.08 12.07
N TYR A 213 4.63 9.53 12.94
CA TYR A 213 5.60 8.72 13.65
C TYR A 213 5.31 8.83 15.14
N SER A 214 4.56 7.87 15.70
CA SER A 214 4.14 7.86 17.10
C SER A 214 4.33 6.47 17.71
N GLY A 215 5.60 6.04 17.85
CA GLY A 215 5.94 4.81 18.56
C GLY A 215 5.65 3.50 17.82
N GLN A 216 5.36 3.54 16.52
CA GLN A 216 5.23 2.32 15.72
C GLN A 216 6.60 1.65 15.54
N ILE A 217 6.66 0.34 15.74
CA ILE A 217 7.87 -0.45 15.49
C ILE A 217 8.04 -0.62 13.98
N SER A 218 9.11 -0.06 13.44
CA SER A 218 9.43 -0.27 12.02
C SER A 218 10.20 -1.59 11.88
N HIS A 219 9.61 -2.58 11.23
CA HIS A 219 10.28 -3.83 10.86
C HIS A 219 11.19 -3.69 9.63
N LEU A 220 11.28 -2.49 9.07
CA LEU A 220 12.03 -2.18 7.87
C LEU A 220 13.50 -1.90 8.21
N LYS A 221 14.41 -2.76 7.75
CA LYS A 221 15.86 -2.53 7.83
C LYS A 221 16.26 -1.56 6.71
N GLY A 222 16.44 -0.28 7.04
CA GLY A 222 16.59 0.82 6.07
C GLY A 222 17.65 0.59 4.99
N ILE A 223 18.88 0.18 5.38
CA ILE A 223 20.00 -0.05 4.42
C ILE A 223 19.64 -1.17 3.44
N LYS A 224 19.18 -2.33 3.95
CA LYS A 224 18.77 -3.46 3.10
C LYS A 224 17.61 -3.11 2.18
N TYR A 225 16.67 -2.32 2.67
CA TYR A 225 15.56 -1.82 1.87
C TYR A 225 16.04 -0.91 0.74
N SER A 226 16.87 0.09 1.04
CA SER A 226 17.41 1.02 0.05
C SER A 226 18.22 0.30 -1.03
N TYR A 227 19.05 -0.66 -0.64
CA TYR A 227 19.80 -1.50 -1.58
C TYR A 227 18.84 -2.25 -2.54
N ASN A 228 17.81 -2.92 -2.01
CA ASN A 228 16.84 -3.65 -2.84
C ASN A 228 16.07 -2.71 -3.78
N VAL A 229 15.69 -1.54 -3.29
CA VAL A 229 14.99 -0.52 -4.08
C VAL A 229 15.85 -0.03 -5.25
N ILE A 230 17.11 0.32 -4.98
CA ILE A 230 18.05 0.77 -6.03
C ILE A 230 18.31 -0.36 -7.02
N LYS A 231 18.59 -1.58 -6.52
CA LYS A 231 18.81 -2.76 -7.37
C LYS A 231 17.64 -3.00 -8.33
N ILE A 232 16.40 -3.02 -7.83
CA ILE A 232 15.24 -3.28 -8.68
C ILE A 232 14.97 -2.13 -9.65
N THR A 233 15.27 -0.90 -9.28
CA THR A 233 15.18 0.28 -10.16
C THR A 233 16.17 0.19 -11.31
N LEU A 234 17.42 -0.20 -11.05
CA LEU A 234 18.44 -0.42 -12.09
C LEU A 234 18.05 -1.56 -13.02
N LEU A 235 17.56 -2.69 -12.47
CA LEU A 235 17.06 -3.81 -13.28
C LEU A 235 15.89 -3.39 -14.18
N ALA A 236 14.98 -2.56 -13.68
CA ALA A 236 13.88 -2.03 -14.47
C ALA A 236 14.35 -1.10 -15.58
N MET A 237 15.36 -0.27 -15.32
CA MET A 237 16.00 0.56 -16.33
C MET A 237 16.63 -0.31 -17.43
N LEU A 238 17.43 -1.32 -17.09
CA LEU A 238 18.03 -2.24 -18.05
C LEU A 238 16.98 -2.99 -18.89
N HIS A 239 15.87 -3.40 -18.27
CA HIS A 239 14.74 -4.01 -18.96
C HIS A 239 14.11 -3.02 -19.96
N ARG A 240 13.90 -1.76 -19.57
CA ARG A 240 13.30 -0.71 -20.41
C ARG A 240 14.12 -0.42 -21.66
N PHE A 241 15.46 -0.45 -21.56
CA PHE A 241 16.38 -0.25 -22.68
C PHE A 241 16.64 -1.53 -23.50
N GLY A 242 15.96 -2.63 -23.19
CA GLY A 242 16.11 -3.90 -23.92
C GLY A 242 17.41 -4.67 -23.62
N ILE A 243 18.24 -4.19 -22.69
CA ILE A 243 19.51 -4.83 -22.29
C ILE A 243 19.26 -6.14 -21.54
N LEU A 244 18.24 -6.17 -20.70
CA LEU A 244 17.81 -7.37 -19.97
C LEU A 244 16.31 -7.60 -20.16
N LYS A 245 15.90 -8.86 -20.35
CA LYS A 245 14.48 -9.24 -20.36
C LYS A 245 14.09 -9.81 -19.00
N ILE A 246 13.20 -9.13 -18.29
CA ILE A 246 12.78 -9.51 -16.92
C ILE A 246 11.28 -9.72 -16.92
N ASP A 247 10.82 -10.94 -16.67
CA ASP A 247 9.41 -11.34 -16.82
C ASP A 247 8.43 -10.52 -15.96
N LYS A 248 8.84 -10.12 -14.76
CA LYS A 248 8.01 -9.27 -13.88
C LYS A 248 7.77 -7.85 -14.42
N PHE A 249 8.44 -7.44 -15.50
CA PHE A 249 8.31 -6.11 -16.10
C PHE A 249 7.74 -6.15 -17.53
N LYS A 250 7.32 -7.33 -17.98
CA LYS A 250 6.60 -7.50 -19.24
C LYS A 250 5.17 -7.01 -19.16
#